data_b473a75bc468cad553c2dd37d624eecf
#
_entry.id   b473a75bc468cad553c2dd37d624eecf
#
_cell.length_a   1.000
_cell.length_b   1.000
_cell.length_c   1.000
_cell.angle_alpha   90.00
_cell.angle_beta   90.00
_cell.angle_gamma   90.00
#
_symmetry.space_group_name_H-M   'P 1'
#
loop_
_entity.id
_entity.type
_entity.pdbx_description
1 polymer ?
#
loop_
_entity_poly.entity_id
_entity_poly.type
_entity_poly.pdbx_seq_one_letter_code
_entity_poly.pdbx_strand_id
1 'polypeptide(L)'
;FNVNMNCSGENPETVYISGPFNDWCGSCNPMSDEDGDGIWSASYTFEDNDGQLEYKYSIDDWAGQENLIDDVNSGNGSCVAITDNSTYANRLIYLNGDDITLNDVYGQCDDCIGGCTDPSSVNYNPEAEYDDGSCISECIPPQVTFRVDTDGPLADGFSNVVVNGSWNEWSGWGV
;
A
#
# COMPACT_ATOMS: atom_id res chain seq x y z
N PHE A 1 -16.27 3.38 2.53
CA PHE A 1 -15.57 2.20 3.05
C PHE A 1 -14.40 1.90 2.13
N ASN A 2 -13.22 1.80 2.70
CA ASN A 2 -12.02 1.26 2.05
C ASN A 2 -11.51 0.12 2.93
N VAL A 3 -11.12 -0.99 2.31
CA VAL A 3 -10.52 -2.12 3.02
C VAL A 3 -9.23 -2.54 2.33
N ASN A 4 -8.13 -2.53 3.08
CA ASN A 4 -6.82 -2.94 2.64
C ASN A 4 -6.65 -4.46 2.80
N MET A 5 -6.43 -5.16 1.69
CA MET A 5 -6.21 -6.61 1.64
C MET A 5 -4.73 -7.01 1.71
N ASN A 6 -3.80 -6.07 1.58
CA ASN A 6 -2.37 -6.36 1.41
C ASN A 6 -1.72 -7.10 2.60
N CYS A 7 -2.25 -6.91 3.82
CA CYS A 7 -1.77 -7.61 5.02
C CYS A 7 -2.61 -8.84 5.39
N SER A 8 -3.67 -9.14 4.65
CA SER A 8 -4.60 -10.23 4.98
C SER A 8 -4.04 -11.63 4.71
N GLY A 9 -3.07 -11.74 3.82
CA GLY A 9 -2.59 -13.02 3.27
C GLY A 9 -3.57 -13.67 2.27
N GLU A 10 -4.73 -13.04 2.01
CA GLU A 10 -5.74 -13.48 1.06
C GLU A 10 -5.53 -12.78 -0.30
N ASN A 11 -6.01 -13.43 -1.36
CA ASN A 11 -5.97 -12.85 -2.71
C ASN A 11 -7.33 -13.10 -3.38
N PRO A 12 -8.39 -12.37 -2.95
CA PRO A 12 -9.75 -12.59 -3.43
C PRO A 12 -9.95 -12.12 -4.86
N GLU A 13 -10.90 -12.76 -5.56
CA GLU A 13 -11.41 -12.23 -6.83
C GLU A 13 -12.38 -11.06 -6.59
N THR A 14 -13.08 -11.05 -5.46
CA THR A 14 -14.02 -9.98 -5.09
C THR A 14 -14.12 -9.83 -3.58
N VAL A 15 -14.14 -8.59 -3.11
CA VAL A 15 -14.42 -8.23 -1.72
C VAL A 15 -15.83 -7.65 -1.61
N TYR A 16 -16.54 -7.99 -0.56
CA TYR A 16 -17.88 -7.53 -0.27
C TYR A 16 -17.96 -6.90 1.11
N ILE A 17 -18.90 -5.98 1.27
CA ILE A 17 -19.27 -5.45 2.58
C ILE A 17 -20.69 -5.88 2.93
N SER A 18 -20.92 -6.29 4.16
CA SER A 18 -22.23 -6.69 4.67
C SER A 18 -22.52 -6.10 6.04
N GLY A 19 -23.79 -5.92 6.32
CA GLY A 19 -24.27 -5.36 7.56
C GLY A 19 -25.81 -5.40 7.59
N PRO A 20 -26.45 -4.80 8.59
CA PRO A 20 -27.90 -4.70 8.66
C PRO A 20 -28.54 -4.03 7.43
N PHE A 21 -27.81 -3.15 6.75
CA PHE A 21 -28.29 -2.41 5.56
C PHE A 21 -28.51 -3.29 4.31
N ASN A 22 -28.00 -4.51 4.31
CA ASN A 22 -28.21 -5.49 3.25
C ASN A 22 -28.55 -6.88 3.78
N ASP A 23 -29.18 -6.96 4.97
CA ASP A 23 -29.52 -8.21 5.64
C ASP A 23 -28.35 -9.19 5.80
N TRP A 24 -27.15 -8.66 5.99
CA TRP A 24 -25.89 -9.43 6.08
C TRP A 24 -25.60 -10.28 4.84
N CYS A 25 -26.00 -9.82 3.67
CA CYS A 25 -25.73 -10.50 2.42
C CYS A 25 -24.27 -10.31 2.01
N GLY A 26 -23.44 -11.31 2.24
CA GLY A 26 -22.00 -11.24 1.98
C GLY A 26 -21.56 -11.41 0.53
N SER A 27 -22.53 -11.39 -0.42
CA SER A 27 -22.25 -11.39 -1.86
C SER A 27 -23.08 -10.36 -2.64
N CYS A 28 -23.82 -9.50 -1.93
CA CYS A 28 -24.74 -8.56 -2.59
C CYS A 28 -24.12 -7.22 -2.95
N ASN A 29 -23.09 -6.81 -2.21
CA ASN A 29 -22.49 -5.49 -2.34
C ASN A 29 -21.00 -5.59 -2.62
N PRO A 30 -20.60 -5.84 -3.87
CA PRO A 30 -19.19 -5.90 -4.24
C PRO A 30 -18.52 -4.54 -4.10
N MET A 31 -17.30 -4.56 -3.64
CA MET A 31 -16.38 -3.43 -3.64
C MET A 31 -15.55 -3.43 -4.93
N SER A 32 -14.82 -2.37 -5.22
CA SER A 32 -13.98 -2.22 -6.40
C SER A 32 -12.53 -1.89 -6.01
N ASP A 33 -11.59 -2.52 -6.69
CA ASP A 33 -10.16 -2.22 -6.69
C ASP A 33 -9.74 -2.02 -8.16
N GLU A 34 -10.03 -0.82 -8.71
CA GLU A 34 -9.84 -0.54 -10.14
C GLU A 34 -8.38 -0.30 -10.51
N ASP A 35 -7.56 0.16 -9.59
CA ASP A 35 -6.13 0.45 -9.80
C ASP A 35 -5.22 -0.70 -9.40
N GLY A 36 -5.77 -1.72 -8.72
CA GLY A 36 -5.07 -2.95 -8.38
C GLY A 36 -4.05 -2.76 -7.25
N ASP A 37 -4.27 -1.78 -6.36
CA ASP A 37 -3.38 -1.51 -5.23
C ASP A 37 -3.67 -2.38 -4.00
N GLY A 38 -4.72 -3.22 -4.07
CA GLY A 38 -5.18 -4.10 -3.00
C GLY A 38 -6.07 -3.39 -1.98
N ILE A 39 -6.50 -2.15 -2.26
CA ILE A 39 -7.45 -1.41 -1.44
C ILE A 39 -8.81 -1.38 -2.14
N TRP A 40 -9.74 -2.16 -1.62
CA TRP A 40 -11.10 -2.26 -2.17
C TRP A 40 -12.00 -1.17 -1.60
N SER A 41 -12.80 -0.52 -2.45
CA SER A 41 -13.61 0.63 -2.08
C SER A 41 -15.07 0.47 -2.44
N ALA A 42 -15.97 1.00 -1.58
CA ALA A 42 -17.41 1.13 -1.87
C ALA A 42 -17.99 2.32 -1.10
N SER A 43 -19.05 2.93 -1.67
CA SER A 43 -19.78 4.03 -1.05
C SER A 43 -21.24 3.65 -0.81
N TYR A 44 -21.76 4.00 0.37
CA TYR A 44 -23.15 3.80 0.75
C TYR A 44 -23.72 5.08 1.32
N THR A 45 -24.99 5.33 1.01
CA THR A 45 -25.76 6.40 1.64
C THR A 45 -26.80 5.77 2.56
N PHE A 46 -26.81 6.18 3.83
CA PHE A 46 -27.79 5.76 4.82
C PHE A 46 -28.78 6.89 5.03
N GLU A 47 -30.10 6.57 4.91
CA GLU A 47 -31.16 7.57 5.13
C GLU A 47 -31.37 7.85 6.63
N ASP A 48 -31.21 6.82 7.46
CA ASP A 48 -31.20 6.92 8.93
C ASP A 48 -29.74 7.02 9.37
N ASN A 49 -29.29 8.22 9.64
CA ASN A 49 -27.90 8.55 9.83
C ASN A 49 -27.56 8.94 11.27
N ASP A 50 -28.30 8.41 12.24
CA ASP A 50 -27.92 8.45 13.64
C ASP A 50 -28.00 7.06 14.29
N GLY A 51 -26.92 6.71 15.01
CA GLY A 51 -26.85 5.45 15.71
C GLY A 51 -25.61 4.62 15.40
N GLN A 52 -25.70 3.35 15.75
CA GLN A 52 -24.64 2.37 15.56
C GLN A 52 -24.85 1.61 14.27
N LEU A 53 -23.78 1.46 13.49
CA LEU A 53 -23.74 0.60 12.31
C LEU A 53 -22.69 -0.48 12.51
N GLU A 54 -23.11 -1.72 12.59
CA GLU A 54 -22.23 -2.88 12.51
C GLU A 54 -22.04 -3.29 11.06
N TYR A 55 -20.82 -3.73 10.71
CA TYR A 55 -20.51 -4.23 9.38
C TYR A 55 -19.35 -5.23 9.41
N LYS A 56 -19.15 -5.92 8.31
CA LYS A 56 -18.12 -6.92 8.12
C LYS A 56 -17.73 -7.04 6.66
N TYR A 57 -16.50 -7.40 6.40
CA TYR A 57 -16.03 -7.76 5.06
C TYR A 57 -16.04 -9.26 4.85
N SER A 58 -16.37 -9.67 3.62
CA SER A 58 -16.30 -11.04 3.13
C SER A 58 -15.65 -11.09 1.77
N ILE A 59 -15.20 -12.27 1.35
CA ILE A 59 -14.53 -12.50 0.07
C ILE A 59 -15.21 -13.64 -0.69
N ASP A 60 -15.17 -13.52 -2.02
CA ASP A 60 -15.53 -14.58 -2.98
C ASP A 60 -16.86 -15.29 -2.64
N ASP A 61 -17.96 -14.53 -2.61
CA ASP A 61 -19.31 -15.04 -2.32
C ASP A 61 -19.42 -15.85 -1.03
N TRP A 62 -18.87 -15.33 0.08
CA TRP A 62 -18.78 -16.04 1.38
C TRP A 62 -17.79 -17.22 1.42
N ALA A 63 -16.88 -17.35 0.46
CA ALA A 63 -15.81 -18.34 0.59
C ALA A 63 -14.93 -18.05 1.83
N GLY A 64 -14.81 -16.76 2.20
CA GLY A 64 -14.22 -16.30 3.43
C GLY A 64 -14.91 -15.08 4.00
N GLN A 65 -14.71 -14.85 5.29
CA GLN A 65 -15.13 -13.64 5.99
C GLN A 65 -14.04 -13.24 6.98
N GLU A 66 -13.89 -11.93 7.23
CA GLU A 66 -12.94 -11.48 8.24
C GLU A 66 -13.28 -12.03 9.62
N ASN A 67 -12.24 -12.30 10.40
CA ASN A 67 -12.38 -12.75 11.79
C ASN A 67 -11.58 -11.83 12.71
N LEU A 68 -12.28 -11.02 13.49
CA LEU A 68 -11.69 -10.06 14.43
C LEU A 68 -11.67 -10.57 15.88
N ILE A 69 -12.01 -11.85 16.10
CA ILE A 69 -12.08 -12.45 17.45
C ILE A 69 -10.71 -12.46 18.12
N ASP A 70 -9.65 -12.71 17.35
CA ASP A 70 -8.30 -12.75 17.88
C ASP A 70 -7.84 -11.34 18.32
N ASP A 71 -8.20 -10.29 17.59
CA ASP A 71 -7.94 -8.90 17.96
C ASP A 71 -8.65 -8.53 19.25
N VAL A 72 -9.92 -8.92 19.39
CA VAL A 72 -10.68 -8.71 20.63
C VAL A 72 -10.01 -9.41 21.81
N ASN A 73 -9.61 -10.65 21.64
CA ASN A 73 -8.98 -11.47 22.70
C ASN A 73 -7.57 -10.96 23.08
N SER A 74 -6.86 -10.38 22.14
CA SER A 74 -5.53 -9.77 22.39
C SER A 74 -5.59 -8.37 23.01
N GLY A 75 -6.78 -7.75 23.01
CA GLY A 75 -7.01 -6.39 23.49
C GLY A 75 -6.88 -5.32 22.41
N ASN A 76 -6.69 -5.71 21.14
CA ASN A 76 -6.59 -4.82 19.98
C ASN A 76 -7.95 -4.58 19.29
N GLY A 77 -9.03 -5.08 19.84
CA GLY A 77 -10.37 -5.03 19.26
C GLY A 77 -11.06 -3.66 19.27
N SER A 78 -10.32 -2.57 19.05
CA SER A 78 -10.87 -1.20 19.09
C SER A 78 -11.89 -0.92 17.97
N CYS A 79 -11.84 -1.66 16.87
CA CYS A 79 -12.75 -1.53 15.74
C CYS A 79 -14.04 -2.38 15.88
N VAL A 80 -14.18 -3.15 16.94
CA VAL A 80 -15.22 -4.17 17.12
C VAL A 80 -16.26 -3.74 18.15
N ALA A 81 -17.54 -4.06 17.89
CA ALA A 81 -18.60 -3.93 18.87
C ALA A 81 -18.38 -4.87 20.08
N ILE A 82 -18.47 -4.31 21.28
CA ILE A 82 -18.22 -5.05 22.54
C ILE A 82 -19.31 -6.11 22.86
N THR A 83 -20.38 -6.19 22.09
CA THR A 83 -21.65 -6.79 22.55
C THR A 83 -21.80 -8.29 22.31
N ASP A 84 -21.08 -8.93 21.40
CA ASP A 84 -21.13 -10.40 21.23
C ASP A 84 -19.87 -10.96 20.55
N ASN A 85 -18.80 -11.05 21.30
CA ASN A 85 -17.48 -11.37 20.78
C ASN A 85 -17.11 -12.86 20.83
N SER A 86 -18.05 -13.73 21.19
CA SER A 86 -17.71 -15.15 21.36
C SER A 86 -17.85 -15.98 20.08
N THR A 87 -18.65 -15.49 19.13
CA THR A 87 -18.95 -16.22 17.88
C THR A 87 -18.78 -15.33 16.65
N TYR A 88 -19.13 -14.05 16.77
CA TYR A 88 -19.03 -13.07 15.68
C TYR A 88 -18.43 -11.77 16.21
N ALA A 89 -17.37 -11.32 15.61
CA ALA A 89 -16.78 -10.00 15.85
C ALA A 89 -17.01 -9.17 14.60
N ASN A 90 -17.92 -8.20 14.67
CA ASN A 90 -18.21 -7.26 13.59
C ASN A 90 -17.61 -5.91 13.91
N ARG A 91 -17.23 -5.15 12.90
CA ARG A 91 -16.84 -3.74 13.05
C ARG A 91 -18.04 -2.90 13.48
N LEU A 92 -17.75 -1.81 14.17
CA LEU A 92 -18.78 -0.87 14.65
C LEU A 92 -18.34 0.56 14.38
N ILE A 93 -19.25 1.33 13.80
CA ILE A 93 -19.14 2.79 13.71
C ILE A 93 -20.37 3.49 14.26
N TYR A 94 -20.22 4.77 14.57
CA TYR A 94 -21.30 5.65 14.97
C TYR A 94 -21.59 6.65 13.88
N LEU A 95 -22.79 6.60 13.31
CA LEU A 95 -23.28 7.56 12.34
C LEU A 95 -23.72 8.83 13.07
N ASN A 96 -23.35 9.99 12.57
CA ASN A 96 -23.63 11.30 13.16
C ASN A 96 -24.20 12.30 12.16
N GLY A 97 -24.56 11.84 10.96
CA GLY A 97 -25.07 12.67 9.87
C GLY A 97 -24.02 13.30 8.98
N ASP A 98 -22.74 13.11 9.29
CA ASP A 98 -21.63 13.58 8.44
C ASP A 98 -21.15 12.48 7.48
N ASP A 99 -20.45 12.88 6.40
CA ASP A 99 -19.75 11.94 5.55
C ASP A 99 -18.57 11.32 6.31
N ILE A 100 -18.48 9.99 6.31
CA ILE A 100 -17.45 9.23 7.01
C ILE A 100 -16.66 8.44 5.98
N THR A 101 -15.33 8.57 6.02
CA THR A 101 -14.41 7.68 5.28
C THR A 101 -13.78 6.70 6.27
N LEU A 102 -13.94 5.42 6.00
CA LEU A 102 -13.33 4.33 6.78
C LEU A 102 -12.18 3.74 5.97
N ASN A 103 -11.06 3.53 6.65
CA ASN A 103 -9.90 2.87 6.08
C ASN A 103 -9.57 1.69 7.01
N ASP A 104 -10.05 0.54 6.64
CA ASP A 104 -9.93 -0.69 7.42
C ASP A 104 -8.86 -1.60 6.84
N VAL A 105 -8.37 -2.52 7.65
CA VAL A 105 -7.54 -3.64 7.20
C VAL A 105 -8.33 -4.94 7.39
N TYR A 106 -8.40 -5.78 6.37
CA TYR A 106 -9.15 -7.02 6.43
C TYR A 106 -8.63 -7.94 7.53
N GLY A 107 -9.53 -8.37 8.42
CA GLY A 107 -9.24 -9.34 9.47
C GLY A 107 -8.45 -8.81 10.68
N GLN A 108 -8.19 -7.51 10.76
CA GLN A 108 -7.51 -6.89 11.91
C GLN A 108 -8.00 -5.46 12.16
N CYS A 109 -7.83 -4.97 13.39
CA CYS A 109 -8.12 -3.58 13.76
C CYS A 109 -6.89 -2.66 13.66
N ASP A 110 -5.69 -3.23 13.63
CA ASP A 110 -4.45 -2.48 13.51
C ASP A 110 -4.20 -2.05 12.05
N ASP A 111 -3.39 -1.00 11.90
CA ASP A 111 -2.96 -0.52 10.58
C ASP A 111 -2.06 -1.56 9.89
N CYS A 112 -2.06 -1.54 8.56
CA CYS A 112 -1.18 -2.30 7.70
C CYS A 112 -0.21 -1.33 7.02
N ILE A 113 1.07 -1.47 7.32
CA ILE A 113 2.10 -0.50 6.91
C ILE A 113 2.65 -0.87 5.52
N GLY A 114 2.32 -0.07 4.52
CA GLY A 114 2.93 -0.16 3.20
C GLY A 114 4.29 0.55 3.14
N GLY A 115 5.14 0.11 2.23
CA GLY A 115 6.45 0.72 1.98
C GLY A 115 7.37 -0.20 1.19
N CYS A 116 8.55 0.31 0.86
CA CYS A 116 9.53 -0.50 0.15
C CYS A 116 10.11 -1.60 1.04
N THR A 117 9.91 -2.86 0.66
CA THR A 117 10.40 -4.05 1.37
C THR A 117 11.75 -4.57 0.87
N ASP A 118 12.34 -3.98 -0.17
CA ASP A 118 13.65 -4.37 -0.70
C ASP A 118 14.78 -3.71 0.10
N PRO A 119 15.60 -4.49 0.88
CA PRO A 119 16.70 -3.96 1.67
C PRO A 119 17.80 -3.29 0.83
N SER A 120 17.84 -3.49 -0.48
CA SER A 120 18.80 -2.86 -1.39
C SER A 120 18.33 -1.49 -1.90
N SER A 121 17.10 -1.12 -1.66
CA SER A 121 16.52 0.15 -2.07
C SER A 121 16.91 1.30 -1.14
N VAL A 122 17.01 2.50 -1.72
CA VAL A 122 17.39 3.72 -0.98
C VAL A 122 16.37 4.10 0.10
N ASN A 123 15.11 3.79 -0.16
CA ASN A 123 13.97 4.08 0.71
C ASN A 123 13.40 2.83 1.38
N TYR A 124 14.24 1.80 1.62
CA TYR A 124 13.83 0.62 2.37
C TYR A 124 13.18 0.98 3.70
N ASN A 125 12.01 0.43 3.95
CA ASN A 125 11.30 0.57 5.22
C ASN A 125 11.25 -0.79 5.95
N PRO A 126 12.01 -0.97 7.03
CA PRO A 126 12.01 -2.23 7.77
C PRO A 126 10.70 -2.50 8.53
N GLU A 127 9.81 -1.53 8.66
CA GLU A 127 8.50 -1.65 9.29
C GLU A 127 7.39 -1.95 8.29
N ALA A 128 7.69 -1.93 6.98
CA ALA A 128 6.70 -2.24 5.96
C ALA A 128 6.31 -3.71 6.01
N GLU A 129 5.02 -3.96 6.02
CA GLU A 129 4.41 -5.29 6.02
C GLU A 129 4.11 -5.78 4.60
N TYR A 130 4.00 -4.84 3.65
CA TYR A 130 3.88 -5.15 2.22
C TYR A 130 4.60 -4.12 1.35
N ASP A 131 4.97 -4.53 0.14
CA ASP A 131 5.59 -3.64 -0.86
C ASP A 131 4.49 -2.84 -1.57
N ASP A 132 4.47 -1.54 -1.38
CA ASP A 132 3.55 -0.61 -2.01
C ASP A 132 4.00 -0.11 -3.39
N GLY A 133 5.08 -0.69 -3.94
CA GLY A 133 5.66 -0.30 -5.22
C GLY A 133 6.52 0.97 -5.17
N SER A 134 6.77 1.52 -3.98
CA SER A 134 7.54 2.76 -3.82
C SER A 134 9.05 2.58 -3.87
N CYS A 135 9.56 1.36 -4.04
CA CYS A 135 11.00 1.07 -4.02
C CYS A 135 11.80 1.91 -5.02
N ILE A 136 12.82 2.59 -4.52
CA ILE A 136 13.76 3.40 -5.32
C ILE A 136 15.09 2.69 -5.40
N SER A 137 15.46 2.21 -6.60
CA SER A 137 16.77 1.65 -6.86
C SER A 137 17.82 2.77 -6.89
N GLU A 138 19.00 2.53 -6.31
CA GLU A 138 20.12 3.43 -6.52
C GLU A 138 20.42 3.55 -8.01
N CYS A 139 20.34 4.76 -8.55
CA CYS A 139 20.92 5.04 -9.85
C CYS A 139 22.46 5.04 -9.70
N ILE A 140 23.11 3.91 -9.88
CA ILE A 140 24.56 3.88 -10.06
C ILE A 140 24.84 4.63 -11.35
N PRO A 141 25.44 5.82 -11.30
CA PRO A 141 25.72 6.55 -12.54
C PRO A 141 26.64 5.70 -13.40
N PRO A 142 26.34 5.56 -14.70
CA PRO A 142 27.15 4.75 -15.60
C PRO A 142 28.58 5.30 -15.60
N GLN A 143 29.57 4.44 -15.36
CA GLN A 143 30.94 4.78 -15.50
C GLN A 143 31.28 4.84 -17.00
N VAL A 144 31.71 5.99 -17.47
CA VAL A 144 32.18 6.17 -18.83
C VAL A 144 33.70 6.21 -18.82
N THR A 145 34.34 5.25 -19.51
CA THR A 145 35.78 5.23 -19.67
C THR A 145 36.14 5.85 -21.05
N PHE A 146 36.84 6.93 -21.01
CA PHE A 146 37.40 7.54 -22.22
C PHE A 146 38.77 6.94 -22.50
N ARG A 147 38.97 6.49 -23.73
CA ARG A 147 40.27 6.07 -24.21
C ARG A 147 40.68 6.98 -25.35
N VAL A 148 41.83 7.59 -25.22
CA VAL A 148 42.43 8.45 -26.25
C VAL A 148 43.71 7.74 -26.72
N ASP A 149 43.78 7.49 -28.01
CA ASP A 149 45.01 6.99 -28.64
C ASP A 149 45.95 8.18 -28.88
N THR A 150 47.07 8.15 -28.19
CA THR A 150 48.12 9.18 -28.30
C THR A 150 49.32 8.74 -29.15
N ASP A 151 49.25 7.56 -29.78
CA ASP A 151 50.37 7.01 -30.60
C ASP A 151 50.30 7.45 -32.08
N GLY A 152 49.33 8.30 -32.42
CA GLY A 152 49.16 8.82 -33.78
C GLY A 152 50.12 9.96 -34.14
N PRO A 153 50.26 10.28 -35.44
CA PRO A 153 51.21 11.28 -35.92
C PRO A 153 50.99 12.73 -35.47
N LEU A 154 49.87 12.99 -34.75
CA LEU A 154 49.55 14.28 -34.13
C LEU A 154 49.80 14.30 -32.61
N ALA A 155 50.28 13.21 -32.04
CA ALA A 155 50.46 13.06 -30.59
C ALA A 155 51.83 13.59 -30.10
N ASP A 156 52.75 13.91 -30.98
CA ASP A 156 54.05 14.43 -30.62
C ASP A 156 53.96 15.85 -30.04
N GLY A 157 54.22 16.00 -28.75
CA GLY A 157 54.31 17.28 -28.07
C GLY A 157 53.21 17.57 -27.03
N PHE A 158 52.28 16.66 -26.79
CA PHE A 158 51.31 16.83 -25.71
C PHE A 158 51.90 16.34 -24.38
N SER A 159 51.80 17.17 -23.35
CA SER A 159 52.17 16.80 -21.99
C SER A 159 50.96 16.30 -21.16
N ASN A 160 49.76 16.64 -21.58
CA ASN A 160 48.50 16.25 -20.90
C ASN A 160 47.38 16.06 -21.91
N VAL A 161 46.49 15.10 -21.62
CA VAL A 161 45.21 14.90 -22.32
C VAL A 161 44.10 15.28 -21.37
N VAL A 162 43.19 16.13 -21.81
CA VAL A 162 42.07 16.60 -21.03
C VAL A 162 40.76 16.23 -21.72
N VAL A 163 39.81 15.69 -20.95
CA VAL A 163 38.45 15.41 -21.42
C VAL A 163 37.51 16.47 -20.86
N ASN A 164 36.81 17.17 -21.75
CA ASN A 164 35.84 18.19 -21.40
C ASN A 164 34.45 17.79 -21.82
N GLY A 165 33.44 18.24 -21.04
CA GLY A 165 32.04 18.02 -21.32
C GLY A 165 31.16 18.91 -20.45
N SER A 166 29.86 18.76 -20.60
CA SER A 166 28.88 19.49 -19.78
C SER A 166 28.99 19.17 -18.26
N TRP A 167 29.54 18.01 -17.93
CA TRP A 167 29.78 17.60 -16.54
C TRP A 167 30.83 18.43 -15.81
N ASN A 168 31.76 19.09 -16.51
CA ASN A 168 32.80 19.95 -15.95
C ASN A 168 32.72 21.39 -16.52
N GLU A 169 31.53 21.80 -16.97
CA GLU A 169 31.23 23.14 -17.49
C GLU A 169 32.15 23.57 -18.61
N TRP A 170 32.70 22.61 -19.39
CA TRP A 170 33.65 22.85 -20.46
C TRP A 170 34.92 23.61 -20.01
N SER A 171 35.28 23.43 -18.72
CA SER A 171 36.49 24.05 -18.20
C SER A 171 37.72 23.48 -18.91
N GLY A 172 38.15 24.12 -19.96
CA GLY A 172 39.10 23.65 -21.01
C GLY A 172 40.49 23.28 -20.52
N TRP A 173 40.80 23.46 -19.27
CA TRP A 173 42.09 23.19 -18.68
C TRP A 173 41.91 22.52 -17.30
N GLY A 174 41.01 21.57 -17.28
CA GLY A 174 40.64 20.86 -16.08
C GLY A 174 41.81 20.35 -15.27
N VAL A 175 41.62 20.36 -14.01
CA VAL A 175 42.52 19.82 -13.00
C VAL A 175 42.45 18.31 -13.02
#